data_ba197d8ee08a9e4848eec8af790f89d9
#
_entry.id   ba197d8ee08a9e4848eec8af790f89d9
#
_cell.length_a   1.000
_cell.length_b   1.000
_cell.length_c   1.000
_cell.angle_alpha   90.00
_cell.angle_beta   90.00
_cell.angle_gamma   90.00
#
_symmetry.space_group_name_H-M   'P 1'
#
loop_
_entity.id
_entity.type
_entity.pdbx_description
1 polymer ?
#
loop_
_entity_poly.entity_id
_entity_poly.type
_entity_poly.pdbx_seq_one_letter_code
_entity_poly.pdbx_strand_id
1 'polypeptide(L)'
;MEQKKPLIILTGPTAAGKTKLSIGLAKSIGGEIISADSMQVYKKMDIGTAKIRPEEMDGVPHYLVDEFDPSEEFNVVVFVERAKAAMEKIYAAGHIPIIVGGTGFYIQALLYDIDFSEHEEKESYRKELEQLAKEKGKEYLYEILKEIDPEYAQIVHFNNVKRVIRALEYHKETGHKLSEHNKEQRQKDSPYNFAYFVLYHDREVLYDRINRRVDLMMEDGLLEEVKGLIEEGYTKDLVSMQGLGYKEFFDYFDGEMSLEETVDKVKRDTRRFAKRQLTWFRREKEVVWLNKKEYEQEKNLLDSVLNIIKEKGICNGTKR
;
A
#
# COMPACT_ATOMS: atom_id res chain seq x y z
N MET A 1 -1.91 33.29 -2.98
CA MET A 1 -1.58 31.89 -2.67
C MET A 1 -2.37 31.03 -3.63
N GLU A 2 -1.73 30.16 -4.35
CA GLU A 2 -2.38 29.21 -5.24
C GLU A 2 -3.28 28.27 -4.41
N GLN A 3 -4.49 28.05 -4.85
CA GLN A 3 -5.45 27.23 -4.10
C GLN A 3 -4.99 25.76 -4.18
N LYS A 4 -4.73 25.12 -3.04
CA LYS A 4 -4.33 23.70 -3.01
C LYS A 4 -5.38 22.83 -3.68
N LYS A 5 -4.95 21.91 -4.55
CA LYS A 5 -5.84 20.97 -5.25
C LYS A 5 -6.51 20.00 -4.25
N PRO A 6 -7.82 19.69 -4.42
CA PRO A 6 -8.54 18.80 -3.51
C PRO A 6 -8.08 17.34 -3.66
N LEU A 7 -7.94 16.62 -2.55
CA LEU A 7 -7.58 15.20 -2.52
C LEU A 7 -8.33 14.47 -1.41
N ILE A 8 -8.85 13.29 -1.70
CA ILE A 8 -9.47 12.44 -0.69
C ILE A 8 -8.66 11.14 -0.56
N ILE A 9 -8.42 10.72 0.67
CA ILE A 9 -7.73 9.47 0.99
C ILE A 9 -8.68 8.63 1.83
N LEU A 10 -9.02 7.44 1.33
CA LEU A 10 -9.80 6.43 2.04
C LEU A 10 -8.96 5.18 2.19
N THR A 11 -8.45 4.96 3.38
CA THR A 11 -7.57 3.84 3.69
C THR A 11 -8.09 2.99 4.84
N GLY A 12 -7.32 2.00 5.22
CA GLY A 12 -7.62 1.07 6.29
C GLY A 12 -7.01 -0.29 6.01
N PRO A 13 -7.03 -1.20 6.98
CA PRO A 13 -6.47 -2.55 6.80
C PRO A 13 -7.22 -3.32 5.72
N THR A 14 -6.60 -4.40 5.24
CA THR A 14 -7.30 -5.35 4.38
C THR A 14 -8.57 -5.85 5.09
N ALA A 15 -9.61 -6.19 4.34
CA ALA A 15 -10.93 -6.61 4.83
C ALA A 15 -11.72 -5.55 5.62
N ALA A 16 -11.29 -4.28 5.68
CA ALA A 16 -12.05 -3.21 6.34
C ALA A 16 -13.33 -2.78 5.61
N GLY A 17 -13.47 -3.11 4.31
CA GLY A 17 -14.67 -2.76 3.51
C GLY A 17 -14.56 -1.42 2.81
N LYS A 18 -13.35 -1.01 2.41
CA LYS A 18 -13.07 0.25 1.70
C LYS A 18 -13.80 0.37 0.36
N THR A 19 -13.83 -0.70 -0.43
CA THR A 19 -14.32 -0.72 -1.81
C THR A 19 -15.75 -0.16 -1.94
N LYS A 20 -16.67 -0.68 -1.14
CA LYS A 20 -18.07 -0.23 -1.21
C LYS A 20 -18.22 1.25 -0.81
N LEU A 21 -17.52 1.69 0.23
CA LEU A 21 -17.55 3.09 0.65
C LEU A 21 -16.93 4.01 -0.39
N SER A 22 -15.80 3.60 -1.03
CA SER A 22 -15.13 4.43 -2.05
C SER A 22 -15.99 4.65 -3.30
N ILE A 23 -16.71 3.63 -3.74
CA ILE A 23 -17.63 3.73 -4.90
C ILE A 23 -18.79 4.67 -4.57
N GLY A 24 -19.44 4.49 -3.40
CA GLY A 24 -20.51 5.39 -2.96
C GLY A 24 -20.04 6.83 -2.82
N LEU A 25 -18.83 7.04 -2.30
CA LEU A 25 -18.21 8.35 -2.19
C LEU A 25 -17.95 8.96 -3.57
N ALA A 26 -17.29 8.22 -4.47
CA ALA A 26 -16.97 8.67 -5.82
C ALA A 26 -18.24 9.13 -6.58
N LYS A 27 -19.29 8.33 -6.53
CA LYS A 27 -20.58 8.68 -7.15
C LYS A 27 -21.20 9.94 -6.54
N SER A 28 -21.08 10.13 -5.23
CA SER A 28 -21.68 11.27 -4.53
C SER A 28 -21.02 12.60 -4.84
N ILE A 29 -19.74 12.61 -5.19
CA ILE A 29 -18.96 13.85 -5.37
C ILE A 29 -18.42 14.04 -6.80
N GLY A 30 -18.71 13.14 -7.73
CA GLY A 30 -18.10 13.13 -9.07
C GLY A 30 -16.59 12.88 -8.98
N GLY A 31 -16.21 11.90 -8.16
CA GLY A 31 -14.79 11.53 -7.98
C GLY A 31 -14.40 10.32 -8.79
N GLU A 32 -13.09 10.10 -8.95
CA GLU A 32 -12.50 8.92 -9.57
C GLU A 32 -11.47 8.29 -8.63
N ILE A 33 -11.29 6.98 -8.72
CA ILE A 33 -10.50 6.20 -7.76
C ILE A 33 -9.11 5.90 -8.31
N ILE A 34 -8.08 6.11 -7.47
CA ILE A 34 -6.71 5.67 -7.72
C ILE A 34 -6.36 4.64 -6.64
N SER A 35 -6.05 3.41 -7.06
CA SER A 35 -5.68 2.34 -6.12
C SER A 35 -4.28 2.58 -5.55
N ALA A 36 -4.19 2.65 -4.21
CA ALA A 36 -2.93 2.63 -3.47
C ALA A 36 -2.71 1.25 -2.82
N ASP A 37 -2.92 0.22 -3.61
CA ASP A 37 -2.59 -1.16 -3.28
C ASP A 37 -1.42 -1.62 -4.16
N SER A 38 -0.37 -2.16 -3.53
CA SER A 38 0.85 -2.55 -4.25
C SER A 38 0.71 -3.85 -5.05
N MET A 39 -0.43 -4.54 -4.92
CA MET A 39 -0.63 -5.84 -5.55
C MET A 39 -1.76 -5.85 -6.58
N GLN A 40 -2.83 -5.07 -6.38
CA GLN A 40 -3.96 -5.01 -7.31
C GLN A 40 -3.62 -4.40 -8.68
N VAL A 41 -2.46 -3.79 -8.80
CA VAL A 41 -1.94 -3.22 -10.05
C VAL A 41 -1.51 -4.30 -11.05
N TYR A 42 -1.19 -5.49 -10.59
CA TYR A 42 -0.70 -6.58 -11.43
C TYR A 42 -1.84 -7.34 -12.11
N LYS A 43 -1.69 -7.59 -13.41
CA LYS A 43 -2.57 -8.44 -14.20
C LYS A 43 -2.50 -9.89 -13.71
N LYS A 44 -3.57 -10.65 -13.95
CA LYS A 44 -3.66 -12.09 -13.62
C LYS A 44 -3.61 -12.41 -12.11
N MET A 45 -3.46 -11.42 -11.26
CA MET A 45 -3.42 -11.58 -9.81
C MET A 45 -4.71 -11.00 -9.23
N ASP A 46 -5.81 -11.73 -9.38
CA ASP A 46 -7.16 -11.22 -9.15
C ASP A 46 -7.72 -11.66 -7.81
N ILE A 47 -7.69 -12.96 -7.55
CA ILE A 47 -8.29 -13.58 -6.37
C ILE A 47 -7.43 -13.25 -5.13
N GLY A 48 -6.13 -13.55 -5.18
CA GLY A 48 -5.23 -13.37 -4.03
C GLY A 48 -5.06 -11.92 -3.60
N THR A 49 -5.22 -10.96 -4.51
CA THR A 49 -5.19 -9.53 -4.21
C THR A 49 -6.56 -8.97 -3.80
N ALA A 50 -7.62 -9.76 -3.92
CA ALA A 50 -9.02 -9.29 -3.84
C ALA A 50 -9.24 -8.06 -4.75
N LYS A 51 -8.78 -8.17 -6.00
CA LYS A 51 -8.93 -7.11 -7.01
C LYS A 51 -10.40 -6.79 -7.23
N ILE A 52 -10.72 -5.51 -7.37
CA ILE A 52 -12.07 -5.08 -7.71
C ILE A 52 -12.42 -5.56 -9.12
N ARG A 53 -13.57 -6.18 -9.29
CA ARG A 53 -14.07 -6.63 -10.59
C ARG A 53 -14.75 -5.48 -11.33
N PRO A 54 -14.77 -5.49 -12.68
CA PRO A 54 -15.43 -4.43 -13.46
C PRO A 54 -16.89 -4.16 -13.06
N GLU A 55 -17.64 -5.22 -12.71
CA GLU A 55 -19.03 -5.12 -12.26
C GLU A 55 -19.17 -4.38 -10.92
N GLU A 56 -18.18 -4.55 -10.05
CA GLU A 56 -18.13 -3.91 -8.74
C GLU A 56 -17.75 -2.44 -8.82
N MET A 57 -17.08 -2.02 -9.89
CA MET A 57 -16.68 -0.60 -10.11
C MET A 57 -17.89 0.31 -10.32
N ASP A 58 -19.04 -0.24 -10.71
CA ASP A 58 -20.33 0.44 -10.83
C ASP A 58 -20.24 1.76 -11.62
N GLY A 59 -19.45 1.75 -12.71
CA GLY A 59 -19.23 2.89 -13.61
C GLY A 59 -18.24 3.95 -13.09
N VAL A 60 -17.63 3.75 -11.92
CA VAL A 60 -16.58 4.65 -11.41
C VAL A 60 -15.24 4.30 -12.04
N PRO A 61 -14.51 5.25 -12.66
CA PRO A 61 -13.18 5.00 -13.18
C PRO A 61 -12.19 4.65 -12.07
N HIS A 62 -11.37 3.61 -12.32
CA HIS A 62 -10.31 3.18 -11.42
C HIS A 62 -8.97 3.20 -12.16
N TYR A 63 -7.96 3.75 -11.51
CA TYR A 63 -6.57 3.82 -12.00
C TYR A 63 -5.67 2.96 -11.11
N LEU A 64 -4.59 2.47 -11.67
CA LEU A 64 -3.61 1.60 -11.00
C LEU A 64 -4.24 0.27 -10.51
N VAL A 65 -5.10 -0.27 -11.33
CA VAL A 65 -5.69 -1.61 -11.18
C VAL A 65 -5.48 -2.34 -12.49
N ASP A 66 -4.89 -3.54 -12.44
CA ASP A 66 -4.73 -4.42 -13.61
C ASP A 66 -3.92 -3.81 -14.77
N GLU A 67 -2.89 -3.02 -14.46
CA GLU A 67 -2.10 -2.29 -15.45
C GLU A 67 -0.75 -2.96 -15.79
N PHE A 68 -0.09 -3.58 -14.81
CA PHE A 68 1.28 -4.11 -14.91
C PHE A 68 1.30 -5.62 -15.11
N ASP A 69 2.27 -6.12 -15.89
CA ASP A 69 2.56 -7.55 -15.90
C ASP A 69 3.24 -7.96 -14.59
N PRO A 70 3.01 -9.19 -14.07
CA PRO A 70 3.68 -9.64 -12.85
C PRO A 70 5.21 -9.66 -12.90
N SER A 71 5.81 -9.68 -14.09
CA SER A 71 7.26 -9.57 -14.27
C SER A 71 7.80 -8.15 -14.15
N GLU A 72 6.95 -7.13 -14.24
CA GLU A 72 7.34 -5.73 -14.16
C GLU A 72 7.53 -5.30 -12.70
N GLU A 73 8.48 -4.42 -12.46
CA GLU A 73 8.69 -3.87 -11.13
C GLU A 73 7.72 -2.72 -10.86
N PHE A 74 6.94 -2.84 -9.79
CA PHE A 74 6.09 -1.78 -9.28
C PHE A 74 6.50 -1.39 -7.87
N ASN A 75 7.05 -0.20 -7.73
CA ASN A 75 7.55 0.34 -6.47
C ASN A 75 6.92 1.71 -6.15
N VAL A 76 7.33 2.32 -5.05
CA VAL A 76 6.77 3.61 -4.61
C VAL A 76 7.03 4.75 -5.58
N VAL A 77 8.15 4.74 -6.30
CA VAL A 77 8.50 5.78 -7.29
C VAL A 77 7.55 5.71 -8.46
N VAL A 78 7.40 4.50 -9.04
CA VAL A 78 6.45 4.24 -10.14
C VAL A 78 5.02 4.55 -9.70
N PHE A 79 4.63 4.17 -8.48
CA PHE A 79 3.32 4.53 -7.94
C PHE A 79 3.08 6.03 -7.92
N VAL A 80 4.00 6.82 -7.35
CA VAL A 80 3.84 8.28 -7.23
C VAL A 80 3.74 8.93 -8.61
N GLU A 81 4.60 8.54 -9.55
CA GLU A 81 4.56 9.02 -10.93
C GLU A 81 3.20 8.74 -11.59
N ARG A 82 2.77 7.49 -11.57
CA ARG A 82 1.51 7.06 -12.19
C ARG A 82 0.29 7.67 -11.51
N ALA A 83 0.30 7.75 -10.16
CA ALA A 83 -0.78 8.37 -9.42
C ALA A 83 -0.90 9.87 -9.73
N LYS A 84 0.21 10.62 -9.80
CA LYS A 84 0.20 12.03 -10.22
C LYS A 84 -0.33 12.19 -11.63
N ALA A 85 0.09 11.37 -12.58
CA ALA A 85 -0.42 11.38 -13.94
C ALA A 85 -1.93 11.11 -14.01
N ALA A 86 -2.44 10.17 -13.20
CA ALA A 86 -3.87 9.92 -13.07
C ALA A 86 -4.60 11.11 -12.43
N MET A 87 -4.05 11.70 -11.36
CA MET A 87 -4.63 12.89 -10.71
C MET A 87 -4.78 14.07 -11.68
N GLU A 88 -3.78 14.33 -12.53
CA GLU A 88 -3.88 15.41 -13.52
C GLU A 88 -5.02 15.16 -14.53
N LYS A 89 -5.24 13.93 -14.97
CA LYS A 89 -6.37 13.56 -15.84
C LYS A 89 -7.71 13.78 -15.13
N ILE A 90 -7.81 13.39 -13.88
CA ILE A 90 -9.01 13.54 -13.05
C ILE A 90 -9.33 15.01 -12.83
N TYR A 91 -8.32 15.84 -12.48
CA TYR A 91 -8.51 17.28 -12.34
C TYR A 91 -8.90 17.96 -13.67
N ALA A 92 -8.30 17.56 -14.79
CA ALA A 92 -8.64 18.09 -16.11
C ALA A 92 -10.09 17.77 -16.51
N ALA A 93 -10.64 16.64 -16.04
CA ALA A 93 -12.05 16.28 -16.21
C ALA A 93 -12.97 17.02 -15.23
N GLY A 94 -12.45 17.83 -14.31
CA GLY A 94 -13.23 18.53 -13.28
C GLY A 94 -13.67 17.64 -12.13
N HIS A 95 -13.05 16.48 -11.97
CA HIS A 95 -13.35 15.49 -10.94
C HIS A 95 -12.38 15.59 -9.76
N ILE A 96 -12.68 14.88 -8.67
CA ILE A 96 -11.86 14.83 -7.45
C ILE A 96 -11.20 13.46 -7.35
N PRO A 97 -9.85 13.39 -7.27
CA PRO A 97 -9.17 12.11 -7.06
C PRO A 97 -9.40 11.57 -5.65
N ILE A 98 -9.68 10.27 -5.58
CA ILE A 98 -9.85 9.51 -4.33
C ILE A 98 -8.80 8.41 -4.30
N ILE A 99 -7.80 8.54 -3.42
CA ILE A 99 -6.79 7.51 -3.20
C ILE A 99 -7.38 6.43 -2.29
N VAL A 100 -7.47 5.19 -2.78
CA VAL A 100 -8.06 4.08 -2.03
C VAL A 100 -7.07 2.94 -1.93
N GLY A 101 -6.70 2.52 -0.72
CA GLY A 101 -5.77 1.40 -0.58
C GLY A 101 -5.32 1.12 0.84
N GLY A 102 -4.37 0.21 0.96
CA GLY A 102 -3.80 -0.22 2.24
C GLY A 102 -2.29 0.00 2.36
N THR A 103 -1.62 0.45 1.30
CA THR A 103 -0.17 0.65 1.28
C THR A 103 0.17 2.05 1.80
N GLY A 104 0.24 2.17 3.13
CA GLY A 104 0.41 3.47 3.81
C GLY A 104 1.64 4.26 3.36
N PHE A 105 2.75 3.57 3.02
CA PHE A 105 3.95 4.24 2.51
C PHE A 105 3.71 4.90 1.14
N TYR A 106 2.94 4.28 0.25
CA TYR A 106 2.58 4.86 -1.04
C TYR A 106 1.73 6.12 -0.86
N ILE A 107 0.73 6.01 0.03
CA ILE A 107 -0.15 7.15 0.36
C ILE A 107 0.66 8.32 0.93
N GLN A 108 1.55 8.05 1.88
CA GLN A 108 2.42 9.06 2.49
C GLN A 108 3.32 9.73 1.46
N ALA A 109 3.93 8.93 0.57
CA ALA A 109 4.81 9.41 -0.48
C ALA A 109 4.10 10.38 -1.43
N LEU A 110 2.88 10.06 -1.85
CA LEU A 110 2.07 10.92 -2.71
C LEU A 110 1.57 12.16 -1.96
N LEU A 111 1.05 11.99 -0.74
CA LEU A 111 0.42 13.05 0.04
C LEU A 111 1.38 14.18 0.41
N TYR A 112 2.61 13.84 0.76
CA TYR A 112 3.64 14.81 1.18
C TYR A 112 4.66 15.11 0.09
N ASP A 113 4.42 14.63 -1.13
CA ASP A 113 5.34 14.82 -2.25
C ASP A 113 6.79 14.48 -1.87
N ILE A 114 6.95 13.26 -1.34
CA ILE A 114 8.27 12.79 -0.90
C ILE A 114 9.18 12.70 -2.11
N ASP A 115 10.30 13.37 -2.03
CA ASP A 115 11.32 13.31 -3.05
C ASP A 115 12.08 11.98 -2.95
N PHE A 116 11.93 11.17 -3.98
CA PHE A 116 12.73 9.98 -4.22
C PHE A 116 13.83 10.27 -5.24
N SER A 117 14.36 11.52 -5.23
CA SER A 117 15.34 11.97 -6.22
C SER A 117 16.19 10.80 -6.71
N GLU A 118 16.24 10.67 -8.02
CA GLU A 118 16.96 9.62 -8.73
C GLU A 118 18.42 9.64 -8.32
N HIS A 119 18.71 8.97 -7.23
CA HIS A 119 20.06 8.51 -7.02
C HIS A 119 20.18 7.35 -8.02
N GLU A 120 20.98 7.53 -9.05
CA GLU A 120 21.38 6.43 -9.91
C GLU A 120 21.81 5.30 -8.98
N GLU A 121 20.92 4.31 -8.80
CA GLU A 121 21.24 3.14 -8.03
C GLU A 121 22.49 2.54 -8.69
N LYS A 122 23.65 2.78 -8.10
CA LYS A 122 24.86 2.09 -8.54
C LYS A 122 24.67 0.65 -8.12
N GLU A 123 24.00 -0.10 -8.98
CA GLU A 123 23.73 -1.54 -8.83
C GLU A 123 24.96 -2.31 -8.33
N SER A 124 26.15 -1.79 -8.66
CA SER A 124 27.43 -2.30 -8.20
C SER A 124 27.59 -2.22 -6.68
N TYR A 125 27.21 -1.09 -6.03
CA TYR A 125 27.42 -0.93 -4.59
C TYR A 125 26.40 -1.73 -3.78
N ARG A 126 25.18 -1.83 -4.25
CA ARG A 126 24.18 -2.75 -3.66
C ARG A 126 24.65 -4.19 -3.69
N LYS A 127 25.14 -4.67 -4.82
CA LYS A 127 25.70 -6.03 -4.96
C LYS A 127 26.90 -6.26 -4.05
N GLU A 128 27.77 -5.25 -3.89
CA GLU A 128 28.89 -5.29 -2.94
C GLU A 128 28.39 -5.46 -1.50
N LEU A 129 27.40 -4.68 -1.07
CA LEU A 129 26.83 -4.79 0.27
C LEU A 129 26.09 -6.11 0.50
N GLU A 130 25.37 -6.61 -0.50
CA GLU A 130 24.71 -7.93 -0.45
C GLU A 130 25.74 -9.06 -0.33
N GLN A 131 26.83 -8.97 -1.09
CA GLN A 131 27.95 -9.93 -0.98
C GLN A 131 28.61 -9.85 0.39
N LEU A 132 28.84 -8.65 0.90
CA LEU A 132 29.42 -8.43 2.22
C LEU A 132 28.53 -8.99 3.34
N ALA A 133 27.19 -8.89 3.18
CA ALA A 133 26.23 -9.48 4.11
C ALA A 133 26.30 -11.03 4.10
N LYS A 134 26.53 -11.63 2.93
CA LYS A 134 26.71 -13.10 2.81
C LYS A 134 28.03 -13.58 3.42
N GLU A 135 29.12 -12.84 3.23
CA GLU A 135 30.45 -13.22 3.66
C GLU A 135 30.73 -12.95 5.14
N LYS A 136 30.34 -11.78 5.63
CA LYS A 136 30.63 -11.32 7.01
C LYS A 136 29.43 -11.35 7.95
N GLY A 137 28.24 -11.67 7.42
CA GLY A 137 27.00 -11.66 8.18
C GLY A 137 26.29 -10.31 8.17
N LYS A 138 25.00 -10.37 8.42
CA LYS A 138 24.11 -9.19 8.45
C LYS A 138 24.40 -8.25 9.61
N GLU A 139 24.93 -8.78 10.72
CA GLU A 139 25.36 -8.03 11.89
C GLU A 139 26.49 -7.07 11.55
N TYR A 140 27.41 -7.49 10.68
CA TYR A 140 28.52 -6.66 10.23
C TYR A 140 28.04 -5.39 9.51
N LEU A 141 27.11 -5.52 8.57
CA LEU A 141 26.50 -4.35 7.91
C LEU A 141 25.75 -3.44 8.90
N TYR A 142 25.13 -4.04 9.88
CA TYR A 142 24.39 -3.28 10.89
C TYR A 142 25.34 -2.48 11.81
N GLU A 143 26.53 -2.99 12.15
CA GLU A 143 27.53 -2.20 12.89
C GLU A 143 28.01 -1.01 12.04
N ILE A 144 28.25 -1.17 10.73
CA ILE A 144 28.56 -0.04 9.85
C ILE A 144 27.44 0.99 9.87
N LEU A 145 26.17 0.56 9.82
CA LEU A 145 25.04 1.47 9.91
C LEU A 145 24.97 2.22 11.23
N LYS A 146 25.29 1.56 12.36
CA LYS A 146 25.35 2.22 13.68
C LYS A 146 26.37 3.36 13.73
N GLU A 147 27.52 3.19 13.06
CA GLU A 147 28.55 4.24 13.00
C GLU A 147 28.10 5.41 12.12
N ILE A 148 27.43 5.14 11.00
CA ILE A 148 27.02 6.15 10.01
C ILE A 148 25.73 6.86 10.46
N ASP A 149 24.70 6.08 10.82
CA ASP A 149 23.37 6.59 11.16
C ASP A 149 22.81 5.85 12.40
N PRO A 150 23.32 6.20 13.59
CA PRO A 150 22.91 5.53 14.84
C PRO A 150 21.43 5.69 15.15
N GLU A 151 20.80 6.76 14.67
CA GLU A 151 19.38 6.99 14.87
C GLU A 151 18.53 6.05 13.98
N TYR A 152 18.91 5.87 12.71
CA TYR A 152 18.22 4.91 11.85
C TYR A 152 18.43 3.47 12.34
N ALA A 153 19.63 3.16 12.86
CA ALA A 153 19.92 1.85 13.43
C ALA A 153 19.02 1.49 14.63
N GLN A 154 18.56 2.47 15.42
CA GLN A 154 17.61 2.20 16.52
C GLN A 154 16.21 1.78 16.06
N ILE A 155 15.82 2.12 14.83
CA ILE A 155 14.48 1.84 14.28
C ILE A 155 14.46 0.70 13.26
N VAL A 156 15.63 0.28 12.76
CA VAL A 156 15.75 -0.86 11.84
C VAL A 156 16.42 -2.04 12.54
N HIS A 157 15.86 -3.22 12.37
CA HIS A 157 16.45 -4.43 12.92
C HIS A 157 17.50 -5.00 11.96
N PHE A 158 18.63 -5.53 12.46
CA PHE A 158 19.73 -6.08 11.65
C PHE A 158 19.27 -7.19 10.67
N ASN A 159 18.22 -7.95 10.99
CA ASN A 159 17.61 -8.91 10.08
C ASN A 159 16.96 -8.28 8.85
N ASN A 160 16.70 -6.98 8.87
CA ASN A 160 16.14 -6.29 7.71
C ASN A 160 17.26 -5.76 6.81
N VAL A 161 18.02 -6.70 6.24
CA VAL A 161 19.22 -6.44 5.43
C VAL A 161 18.93 -5.42 4.31
N LYS A 162 17.78 -5.54 3.63
CA LYS A 162 17.38 -4.61 2.57
C LYS A 162 17.29 -3.16 3.05
N ARG A 163 16.76 -2.92 4.26
CA ARG A 163 16.69 -1.56 4.84
C ARG A 163 18.04 -1.07 5.34
N VAL A 164 18.88 -1.96 5.86
CA VAL A 164 20.26 -1.62 6.25
C VAL A 164 21.04 -1.19 5.02
N ILE A 165 21.02 -1.98 3.96
CA ILE A 165 21.66 -1.67 2.68
C ILE A 165 21.16 -0.34 2.14
N ARG A 166 19.85 -0.10 2.08
CA ARG A 166 19.29 1.16 1.58
C ARG A 166 19.81 2.40 2.33
N ALA A 167 19.99 2.31 3.64
CA ALA A 167 20.52 3.42 4.42
C ALA A 167 22.03 3.68 4.13
N LEU A 168 22.80 2.61 3.94
CA LEU A 168 24.20 2.71 3.56
C LEU A 168 24.39 3.27 2.15
N GLU A 169 23.57 2.82 1.19
CA GLU A 169 23.52 3.37 -0.17
C GLU A 169 23.20 4.86 -0.15
N TYR A 170 22.12 5.24 0.52
CA TYR A 170 21.73 6.65 0.63
C TYR A 170 22.86 7.52 1.16
N HIS A 171 23.52 7.08 2.23
CA HIS A 171 24.66 7.80 2.79
C HIS A 171 25.84 7.89 1.81
N LYS A 172 26.16 6.78 1.13
CA LYS A 172 27.26 6.73 0.14
C LYS A 172 27.05 7.70 -1.01
N GLU A 173 25.82 7.84 -1.46
CA GLU A 173 25.43 8.67 -2.62
C GLU A 173 25.30 10.15 -2.27
N THR A 174 24.71 10.43 -1.11
CA THR A 174 24.32 11.82 -0.75
C THR A 174 25.25 12.47 0.28
N GLY A 175 26.01 11.67 1.04
CA GLY A 175 26.75 12.13 2.21
C GLY A 175 25.84 12.42 3.43
N HIS A 176 24.49 12.28 3.31
CA HIS A 176 23.55 12.58 4.37
C HIS A 176 23.04 11.29 5.06
N LYS A 177 22.50 11.42 6.26
CA LYS A 177 21.87 10.32 6.98
C LYS A 177 20.42 10.12 6.53
N LEU A 178 20.03 8.86 6.36
CA LEU A 178 18.64 8.54 6.00
C LEU A 178 17.66 8.93 7.12
N SER A 179 18.07 8.89 8.40
CA SER A 179 17.26 9.37 9.52
C SER A 179 16.92 10.85 9.41
N GLU A 180 17.89 11.70 9.05
CA GLU A 180 17.73 13.14 8.87
C GLU A 180 16.78 13.42 7.70
N HIS A 181 17.03 12.81 6.55
CA HIS A 181 16.16 12.92 5.38
C HIS A 181 14.70 12.52 5.72
N ASN A 182 14.51 11.39 6.38
CA ASN A 182 13.17 10.93 6.77
C ASN A 182 12.46 11.90 7.72
N LYS A 183 13.20 12.59 8.60
CA LYS A 183 12.63 13.63 9.49
C LYS A 183 12.18 14.86 8.69
N GLU A 184 13.01 15.34 7.79
CA GLU A 184 12.69 16.47 6.92
C GLU A 184 11.47 16.18 6.06
N GLN A 185 11.42 15.00 5.42
CA GLN A 185 10.28 14.60 4.60
C GLN A 185 8.97 14.52 5.41
N ARG A 186 9.03 14.11 6.69
CA ARG A 186 7.85 14.08 7.58
C ARG A 186 7.38 15.45 8.06
N GLN A 187 8.20 16.49 7.92
CA GLN A 187 7.86 17.86 8.30
C GLN A 187 7.24 18.64 7.14
N LYS A 188 7.32 18.12 5.91
CA LYS A 188 6.72 18.75 4.74
C LYS A 188 5.21 18.91 4.91
N ASP A 189 4.71 20.07 4.57
CA ASP A 189 3.27 20.27 4.41
C ASP A 189 2.79 19.64 3.10
N SER A 190 1.59 19.09 3.13
CA SER A 190 0.98 18.56 1.92
C SER A 190 0.69 19.66 0.91
N PRO A 191 1.00 19.47 -0.38
CA PRO A 191 0.61 20.39 -1.45
C PRO A 191 -0.91 20.36 -1.76
N TYR A 192 -1.63 19.41 -1.14
CA TYR A 192 -3.06 19.20 -1.38
C TYR A 192 -3.93 19.77 -0.23
N ASN A 193 -5.15 20.19 -0.55
CA ASN A 193 -6.24 20.32 0.43
C ASN A 193 -6.89 18.94 0.56
N PHE A 194 -6.68 18.24 1.67
CA PHE A 194 -7.03 16.83 1.76
C PHE A 194 -7.93 16.46 2.93
N ALA A 195 -8.68 15.37 2.74
CA ALA A 195 -9.35 14.65 3.81
C ALA A 195 -8.81 13.21 3.86
N TYR A 196 -8.33 12.79 5.04
CA TYR A 196 -7.71 11.49 5.22
C TYR A 196 -8.53 10.64 6.18
N PHE A 197 -9.13 9.56 5.67
CA PHE A 197 -9.98 8.65 6.41
C PHE A 197 -9.32 7.28 6.58
N VAL A 198 -9.38 6.73 7.79
CA VAL A 198 -8.98 5.35 8.09
C VAL A 198 -10.19 4.56 8.54
N LEU A 199 -10.69 3.68 7.68
CA LEU A 199 -11.79 2.78 8.00
C LEU A 199 -11.26 1.55 8.74
N TYR A 200 -11.87 1.20 9.87
CA TYR A 200 -11.44 0.07 10.67
C TYR A 200 -12.60 -0.66 11.36
N HIS A 201 -12.30 -1.81 11.89
CA HIS A 201 -13.16 -2.63 12.76
C HIS A 201 -12.43 -2.95 14.06
N ASP A 202 -13.18 -3.32 15.06
CA ASP A 202 -12.64 -3.96 16.26
C ASP A 202 -11.81 -5.21 15.84
N ARG A 203 -10.76 -5.51 16.60
CA ARG A 203 -9.77 -6.53 16.20
C ARG A 203 -10.37 -7.90 15.90
N GLU A 204 -11.30 -8.34 16.72
CA GLU A 204 -11.94 -9.66 16.57
C GLU A 204 -12.73 -9.72 15.27
N VAL A 205 -13.54 -8.71 15.00
CA VAL A 205 -14.33 -8.60 13.77
C VAL A 205 -13.41 -8.55 12.54
N LEU A 206 -12.32 -7.77 12.61
CA LEU A 206 -11.37 -7.68 11.52
C LEU A 206 -10.70 -9.04 11.22
N TYR A 207 -10.31 -9.77 12.26
CA TYR A 207 -9.64 -11.07 12.12
C TYR A 207 -10.57 -12.13 11.57
N ASP A 208 -11.83 -12.16 12.00
CA ASP A 208 -12.84 -13.05 11.45
C ASP A 208 -13.09 -12.74 9.95
N ARG A 209 -13.22 -11.46 9.60
CA ARG A 209 -13.37 -11.05 8.20
C ARG A 209 -12.18 -11.43 7.32
N ILE A 210 -10.96 -11.32 7.84
CA ILE A 210 -9.74 -11.75 7.15
C ILE A 210 -9.78 -13.27 6.91
N ASN A 211 -10.09 -14.06 7.95
CA ASN A 211 -10.13 -15.50 7.83
C ASN A 211 -11.16 -15.93 6.79
N ARG A 212 -12.39 -15.44 6.89
CA ARG A 212 -13.46 -15.72 5.90
C ARG A 212 -13.09 -15.30 4.48
N ARG A 213 -12.41 -14.17 4.32
CA ARG A 213 -11.95 -13.74 2.99
C ARG A 213 -10.96 -14.72 2.39
N VAL A 214 -10.01 -15.25 3.19
CA VAL A 214 -9.07 -16.27 2.71
C VAL A 214 -9.79 -17.57 2.36
N ASP A 215 -10.79 -17.98 3.14
CA ASP A 215 -11.60 -19.17 2.82
C ASP A 215 -12.34 -18.97 1.48
N LEU A 216 -12.98 -17.83 1.27
CA LEU A 216 -13.65 -17.49 0.01
C LEU A 216 -12.66 -17.42 -1.17
N MET A 217 -11.46 -16.89 -0.98
CA MET A 217 -10.42 -16.91 -2.02
C MET A 217 -10.05 -18.32 -2.44
N MET A 218 -9.97 -19.25 -1.49
CA MET A 218 -9.72 -20.68 -1.81
C MET A 218 -10.89 -21.31 -2.58
N GLU A 219 -12.14 -20.99 -2.21
CA GLU A 219 -13.34 -21.42 -2.92
C GLU A 219 -13.42 -20.82 -4.34
N ASP A 220 -12.98 -19.57 -4.51
CA ASP A 220 -12.95 -18.85 -5.78
C ASP A 220 -11.80 -19.29 -6.71
N GLY A 221 -10.88 -20.18 -6.26
CA GLY A 221 -9.82 -20.77 -7.08
C GLY A 221 -8.43 -20.11 -6.89
N LEU A 222 -8.12 -19.61 -5.70
CA LEU A 222 -6.80 -19.03 -5.43
C LEU A 222 -5.63 -19.98 -5.71
N LEU A 223 -5.81 -21.27 -5.40
CA LEU A 223 -4.76 -22.27 -5.66
C LEU A 223 -4.46 -22.40 -7.14
N GLU A 224 -5.50 -22.43 -7.97
CA GLU A 224 -5.41 -22.51 -9.43
C GLU A 224 -4.79 -21.23 -10.02
N GLU A 225 -5.15 -20.05 -9.49
CA GLU A 225 -4.54 -18.78 -9.89
C GLU A 225 -3.03 -18.80 -9.63
N VAL A 226 -2.60 -19.18 -8.42
CA VAL A 226 -1.16 -19.23 -8.10
C VAL A 226 -0.43 -20.28 -8.93
N LYS A 227 -1.04 -21.46 -9.13
CA LYS A 227 -0.48 -22.52 -9.96
C LYS A 227 -0.29 -22.05 -11.39
N GLY A 228 -1.30 -21.39 -11.98
CA GLY A 228 -1.22 -20.83 -13.34
C GLY A 228 -0.09 -19.82 -13.50
N LEU A 229 0.09 -18.93 -12.53
CA LEU A 229 1.19 -17.97 -12.53
C LEU A 229 2.57 -18.65 -12.49
N ILE A 230 2.73 -19.69 -11.68
CA ILE A 230 3.98 -20.46 -11.60
C ILE A 230 4.24 -21.20 -12.92
N GLU A 231 3.21 -21.82 -13.53
CA GLU A 231 3.30 -22.50 -14.81
C GLU A 231 3.65 -21.55 -15.98
N GLU A 232 3.23 -20.29 -15.89
CA GLU A 232 3.62 -19.22 -16.81
C GLU A 232 5.06 -18.71 -16.61
N GLY A 233 5.75 -19.18 -15.56
CA GLY A 233 7.15 -18.86 -15.30
C GLY A 233 7.38 -17.70 -14.31
N TYR A 234 6.35 -17.22 -13.62
CA TYR A 234 6.51 -16.22 -12.56
C TYR A 234 7.11 -16.84 -11.31
N THR A 235 8.34 -16.46 -10.98
CA THR A 235 9.12 -17.05 -9.89
C THR A 235 8.93 -16.32 -8.56
N LYS A 236 9.28 -16.99 -7.47
CA LYS A 236 9.21 -16.42 -6.12
C LYS A 236 10.07 -15.16 -5.91
N ASP A 237 11.03 -14.89 -6.78
CA ASP A 237 11.91 -13.72 -6.65
C ASP A 237 11.26 -12.42 -7.16
N LEU A 238 10.20 -12.52 -7.96
CA LEU A 238 9.46 -11.37 -8.46
C LEU A 238 8.73 -10.64 -7.32
N VAL A 239 8.73 -9.31 -7.38
CA VAL A 239 8.07 -8.45 -6.37
C VAL A 239 6.57 -8.79 -6.25
N SER A 240 5.90 -9.03 -7.38
CA SER A 240 4.51 -9.45 -7.46
C SER A 240 4.26 -10.74 -6.67
N MET A 241 5.10 -11.77 -6.88
CA MET A 241 4.95 -13.07 -6.26
C MET A 241 5.34 -13.09 -4.77
N GLN A 242 5.91 -11.99 -4.24
CA GLN A 242 6.11 -11.78 -2.80
C GLN A 242 4.85 -11.25 -2.07
N GLY A 243 3.76 -11.04 -2.80
CA GLY A 243 2.47 -10.68 -2.22
C GLY A 243 1.92 -11.72 -1.26
N LEU A 244 1.16 -11.26 -0.25
CA LEU A 244 0.43 -12.14 0.64
C LEU A 244 -0.65 -12.89 -0.14
N GLY A 245 -0.76 -14.20 0.09
CA GLY A 245 -1.66 -15.07 -0.66
C GLY A 245 -1.01 -15.67 -1.91
N TYR A 246 0.24 -15.32 -2.22
CA TYR A 246 1.02 -15.92 -3.31
C TYR A 246 2.30 -16.58 -2.80
N LYS A 247 3.13 -15.86 -2.10
CA LYS A 247 4.43 -16.35 -1.62
C LYS A 247 4.32 -17.57 -0.71
N GLU A 248 3.23 -17.70 0.03
CA GLU A 248 3.02 -18.81 0.96
C GLU A 248 2.79 -20.14 0.22
N PHE A 249 2.29 -20.10 -1.02
CA PHE A 249 2.01 -21.30 -1.80
C PHE A 249 3.27 -21.93 -2.44
N PHE A 250 4.40 -21.22 -2.51
CA PHE A 250 5.63 -21.83 -3.00
C PHE A 250 6.06 -23.02 -2.13
N ASP A 251 5.99 -22.88 -0.79
CA ASP A 251 6.31 -23.98 0.13
C ASP A 251 5.37 -25.20 -0.08
N TYR A 252 4.11 -24.94 -0.46
CA TYR A 252 3.16 -26.01 -0.82
C TYR A 252 3.54 -26.70 -2.15
N PHE A 253 3.85 -25.94 -3.19
CA PHE A 253 4.22 -26.51 -4.49
C PHE A 253 5.59 -27.20 -4.46
N ASP A 254 6.49 -26.76 -3.59
CA ASP A 254 7.77 -27.41 -3.33
C ASP A 254 7.62 -28.70 -2.46
N GLY A 255 6.41 -29.00 -1.97
CA GLY A 255 6.10 -30.18 -1.13
C GLY A 255 6.57 -30.07 0.31
N GLU A 256 6.93 -28.86 0.77
CA GLU A 256 7.43 -28.59 2.12
C GLU A 256 6.30 -28.37 3.13
N MET A 257 5.08 -28.08 2.66
CA MET A 257 3.91 -27.73 3.48
C MET A 257 2.62 -28.30 2.89
N SER A 258 1.69 -28.74 3.73
CA SER A 258 0.35 -29.13 3.28
C SER A 258 -0.49 -27.92 2.87
N LEU A 259 -1.56 -28.14 2.09
CA LEU A 259 -2.48 -27.07 1.69
C LEU A 259 -3.15 -26.42 2.92
N GLU A 260 -3.55 -27.20 3.90
CA GLU A 260 -4.18 -26.70 5.13
C GLU A 260 -3.24 -25.78 5.91
N GLU A 261 -1.99 -26.21 6.11
CA GLU A 261 -0.96 -25.39 6.77
C GLU A 261 -0.67 -24.11 6.00
N THR A 262 -0.67 -24.18 4.66
CA THR A 262 -0.47 -23.01 3.80
C THR A 262 -1.60 -22.01 3.95
N VAL A 263 -2.86 -22.44 3.92
CA VAL A 263 -4.04 -21.58 4.12
C VAL A 263 -4.01 -20.92 5.51
N ASP A 264 -3.65 -21.68 6.54
CA ASP A 264 -3.51 -21.13 7.90
C ASP A 264 -2.37 -20.12 7.99
N LYS A 265 -1.28 -20.33 7.27
CA LYS A 265 -0.16 -19.38 7.14
C LYS A 265 -0.63 -18.09 6.46
N VAL A 266 -1.37 -18.19 5.37
CA VAL A 266 -1.95 -17.01 4.67
C VAL A 266 -2.88 -16.24 5.62
N LYS A 267 -3.80 -16.88 6.31
CA LYS A 267 -4.70 -16.23 7.30
C LYS A 267 -3.89 -15.50 8.38
N ARG A 268 -2.92 -16.20 8.98
CA ARG A 268 -2.07 -15.65 10.05
C ARG A 268 -1.26 -14.43 9.56
N ASP A 269 -0.63 -14.52 8.40
CA ASP A 269 0.25 -13.50 7.90
C ASP A 269 -0.55 -12.28 7.37
N THR A 270 -1.77 -12.50 6.87
CA THR A 270 -2.72 -11.44 6.54
C THR A 270 -3.20 -10.69 7.80
N ARG A 271 -3.50 -11.38 8.91
CA ARG A 271 -3.81 -10.71 10.20
C ARG A 271 -2.62 -9.87 10.71
N ARG A 272 -1.40 -10.39 10.58
CA ARG A 272 -0.18 -9.64 10.93
C ARG A 272 0.02 -8.41 10.03
N PHE A 273 -0.28 -8.54 8.76
CA PHE A 273 -0.23 -7.43 7.81
C PHE A 273 -1.25 -6.34 8.16
N ALA A 274 -2.49 -6.71 8.42
CA ALA A 274 -3.54 -5.78 8.88
C ALA A 274 -3.13 -5.03 10.16
N LYS A 275 -2.49 -5.72 11.11
CA LYS A 275 -1.93 -5.07 12.32
C LYS A 275 -0.84 -4.06 11.96
N ARG A 276 0.07 -4.38 11.02
CA ARG A 276 1.11 -3.45 10.56
C ARG A 276 0.51 -2.22 9.87
N GLN A 277 -0.54 -2.41 9.04
CA GLN A 277 -1.26 -1.30 8.40
C GLN A 277 -1.85 -0.34 9.44
N LEU A 278 -2.58 -0.86 10.45
CA LEU A 278 -3.13 -0.03 11.54
C LEU A 278 -2.03 0.69 12.34
N THR A 279 -0.89 0.03 12.59
CA THR A 279 0.25 0.65 13.26
C THR A 279 0.84 1.78 12.42
N TRP A 280 0.87 1.63 11.10
CA TRP A 280 1.29 2.68 10.19
C TRP A 280 0.36 3.88 10.27
N PHE A 281 -0.93 3.68 10.06
CA PHE A 281 -1.91 4.77 10.03
C PHE A 281 -2.03 5.55 11.35
N ARG A 282 -1.69 4.95 12.49
CA ARG A 282 -1.63 5.67 13.78
C ARG A 282 -0.51 6.71 13.86
N ARG A 283 0.43 6.71 12.95
CA ARG A 283 1.53 7.68 12.87
C ARG A 283 1.23 8.83 11.93
N GLU A 284 0.19 8.67 11.10
CA GLU A 284 -0.21 9.68 10.14
C GLU A 284 -0.94 10.84 10.84
N LYS A 285 -0.72 12.05 10.31
CA LYS A 285 -1.32 13.27 10.83
C LYS A 285 -2.68 13.53 10.17
N GLU A 286 -3.55 14.30 10.83
CA GLU A 286 -4.85 14.75 10.31
C GLU A 286 -5.78 13.62 9.83
N VAL A 287 -5.68 12.45 10.46
CA VAL A 287 -6.47 11.27 10.13
C VAL A 287 -7.79 11.26 10.87
N VAL A 288 -8.87 11.08 10.14
CA VAL A 288 -10.19 10.80 10.69
C VAL A 288 -10.39 9.29 10.76
N TRP A 289 -10.51 8.76 11.98
CA TRP A 289 -10.73 7.33 12.20
C TRP A 289 -12.22 7.03 12.16
N LEU A 290 -12.61 6.09 11.30
CA LEU A 290 -14.00 5.66 11.10
C LEU A 290 -14.17 4.21 11.58
N ASN A 291 -14.68 4.03 12.79
CA ASN A 291 -15.05 2.71 13.28
C ASN A 291 -16.38 2.30 12.67
N LYS A 292 -16.35 1.25 11.85
CA LYS A 292 -17.57 0.81 11.14
C LYS A 292 -18.69 0.35 12.09
N LYS A 293 -18.38 -0.03 13.31
CA LYS A 293 -19.33 -0.40 14.36
C LYS A 293 -20.22 0.78 14.81
N GLU A 294 -19.74 2.01 14.70
CA GLU A 294 -20.47 3.22 15.11
C GLU A 294 -21.57 3.63 14.13
N TYR A 295 -21.62 2.94 12.99
CA TYR A 295 -22.59 3.23 11.93
C TYR A 295 -23.50 2.03 11.69
N GLU A 296 -24.78 2.20 11.97
CA GLU A 296 -25.80 1.15 11.77
C GLU A 296 -25.95 0.75 10.29
N GLN A 297 -25.78 1.73 9.39
CA GLN A 297 -25.91 1.55 7.95
C GLN A 297 -24.74 2.20 7.22
N GLU A 298 -24.35 1.63 6.08
CA GLU A 298 -23.30 2.21 5.23
C GLU A 298 -23.64 3.63 4.74
N LYS A 299 -24.91 3.93 4.58
CA LYS A 299 -25.38 5.29 4.24
C LYS A 299 -24.95 6.30 5.30
N ASN A 300 -25.13 5.99 6.57
CA ASN A 300 -24.77 6.89 7.68
C ASN A 300 -23.25 7.13 7.71
N LEU A 301 -22.44 6.10 7.39
CA LEU A 301 -21.00 6.23 7.25
C LEU A 301 -20.62 7.13 6.07
N LEU A 302 -21.25 6.95 4.92
CA LEU A 302 -21.04 7.79 3.74
C LEU A 302 -21.43 9.25 4.02
N ASP A 303 -22.58 9.48 4.62
CA ASP A 303 -23.06 10.83 4.98
C ASP A 303 -22.08 11.53 5.95
N SER A 304 -21.54 10.80 6.93
CA SER A 304 -20.50 11.32 7.83
C SER A 304 -19.23 11.74 7.07
N VAL A 305 -18.75 10.91 6.13
CA VAL A 305 -17.60 11.22 5.29
C VAL A 305 -17.87 12.47 4.43
N LEU A 306 -19.03 12.55 3.81
CA LEU A 306 -19.42 13.70 2.97
C LEU A 306 -19.50 15.00 3.77
N ASN A 307 -20.00 14.98 5.00
CA ASN A 307 -20.03 16.16 5.87
C ASN A 307 -18.62 16.66 6.19
N ILE A 308 -17.71 15.78 6.55
CA ILE A 308 -16.31 16.14 6.85
C ILE A 308 -15.61 16.74 5.61
N ILE A 309 -15.82 16.15 4.42
CA ILE A 309 -15.26 16.64 3.17
C ILE A 309 -15.78 18.05 2.85
N LYS A 310 -17.06 18.30 3.12
CA LYS A 310 -17.68 19.62 2.95
C LYS A 310 -17.12 20.65 3.94
N GLU A 311 -16.99 20.29 5.21
CA GLU A 311 -16.40 21.15 6.25
C GLU A 311 -14.95 21.53 5.92
N LYS A 312 -14.18 20.63 5.32
CA LYS A 312 -12.82 20.90 4.83
C LYS A 312 -12.76 21.70 3.52
N GLY A 313 -13.89 22.03 2.93
CA GLY A 313 -13.95 22.78 1.65
C GLY A 313 -13.37 22.04 0.45
N ILE A 314 -13.36 20.70 0.49
CA ILE A 314 -12.80 19.86 -0.58
C ILE A 314 -13.80 19.74 -1.74
N CYS A 315 -15.10 19.68 -1.45
CA CYS A 315 -16.15 19.78 -2.46
C CYS A 315 -17.14 20.89 -2.07
N ASN A 316 -17.36 21.84 -2.96
CA ASN A 316 -18.47 22.77 -2.87
C ASN A 316 -19.72 21.99 -3.27
N GLY A 317 -20.62 21.73 -2.32
CA GLY A 317 -21.86 20.97 -2.37
C GLY A 317 -22.32 20.47 -3.74
N THR A 318 -22.72 19.21 -3.79
CA THR A 318 -23.35 18.51 -4.93
C THR A 318 -24.11 19.48 -5.86
N LYS A 319 -23.60 19.64 -7.09
CA LYS A 319 -24.52 19.97 -8.19
C LYS A 319 -25.49 18.78 -8.31
N ARG A 320 -26.71 18.97 -7.87
CA ARG A 320 -27.84 18.08 -8.15
C ARG A 320 -28.11 18.03 -9.65
#